data_eb2cce2bb57e80b2de13a8686996338c
#
_entry.id   eb2cce2bb57e80b2de13a8686996338c
#
_cell.length_a   1.000
_cell.length_b   1.000
_cell.length_c   1.000
_cell.angle_alpha   90.00
_cell.angle_beta   90.00
_cell.angle_gamma   90.00
#
_symmetry.space_group_name_H-M   'P 1'
#
loop_
_entity.id
_entity.type
_entity.pdbx_description
1 polymer ?
#
loop_
_entity_poly.entity_id
_entity_poly.type
_entity_poly.pdbx_seq_one_letter_code
_entity_poly.pdbx_strand_id
1 'polypeptide(L)'
;VDYVLLDEKDQILGDTVGYRDSRTNGMDEKVYEKISLSALYERTGIQKQIFNTIYQLMAVKETHPEYLEQAKAILMIPDYFHFLLTGVKKNEYTNATTGQLVNPTTNDWDYELIDMLGYNKEMFQPVSMPGTVVGEFTQDIQNEVGFNCKVVLPATHDTGSAVLAVPTNDDNAIYISSGTWSLMGIERKEADCSLRSMQANFTNEG
;
A
#
# COMPACT_ATOMS: atom_id res chain seq x y z
N VAL A 1 -2.45 3.84 -2.55
CA VAL A 1 -1.44 3.55 -3.61
C VAL A 1 -0.39 4.65 -3.74
N ASP A 2 -0.72 5.89 -3.33
CA ASP A 2 0.23 7.01 -3.37
C ASP A 2 1.15 6.98 -2.16
N TYR A 3 2.38 7.42 -2.34
CA TYR A 3 3.44 7.30 -1.35
C TYR A 3 4.41 8.48 -1.40
N VAL A 4 5.26 8.57 -0.39
CA VAL A 4 6.49 9.36 -0.38
C VAL A 4 7.69 8.44 -0.28
N LEU A 5 8.81 8.85 -0.86
CA LEU A 5 10.13 8.26 -0.62
C LEU A 5 10.91 9.22 0.28
N LEU A 6 11.52 8.68 1.33
CA LEU A 6 12.33 9.45 2.27
C LEU A 6 13.79 8.99 2.23
N ASP A 7 14.71 9.94 2.28
CA ASP A 7 16.14 9.69 2.41
C ASP A 7 16.55 9.35 3.85
N GLU A 8 17.86 9.24 4.10
CA GLU A 8 18.44 8.97 5.42
C GLU A 8 18.19 10.08 6.48
N LYS A 9 17.82 11.29 6.02
CA LYS A 9 17.50 12.46 6.87
C LYS A 9 16.01 12.74 6.95
N ASP A 10 15.19 11.78 6.48
CA ASP A 10 13.74 11.90 6.42
C ASP A 10 13.24 13.03 5.51
N GLN A 11 14.06 13.42 4.52
CA GLN A 11 13.64 14.39 3.51
C GLN A 11 12.99 13.66 2.34
N ILE A 12 11.93 14.27 1.79
CA ILE A 12 11.22 13.71 0.64
C ILE A 12 12.13 13.75 -0.59
N LEU A 13 12.25 12.61 -1.27
CA LEU A 13 12.93 12.47 -2.55
C LEU A 13 11.96 12.70 -3.70
N GLY A 14 12.21 13.75 -4.46
CA GLY A 14 11.34 14.14 -5.57
C GLY A 14 9.97 14.68 -5.13
N ASP A 15 9.02 14.66 -6.06
CA ASP A 15 7.65 15.11 -5.82
C ASP A 15 6.74 13.94 -5.42
N THR A 16 5.78 14.19 -4.54
CA THR A 16 4.67 13.27 -4.30
C THR A 16 3.68 13.38 -5.45
N VAL A 17 3.53 12.33 -6.22
CA VAL A 17 2.71 12.30 -7.44
C VAL A 17 1.44 11.52 -7.21
N GLY A 18 0.30 12.11 -7.53
CA GLY A 18 -1.01 11.47 -7.38
C GLY A 18 -1.25 10.33 -8.38
N TYR A 19 -2.00 9.34 -8.00
CA TYR A 19 -2.25 8.09 -8.76
C TYR A 19 -2.88 8.29 -10.15
N ARG A 20 -3.45 9.44 -10.42
CA ARG A 20 -4.05 9.79 -11.74
C ARG A 20 -3.04 10.35 -12.74
N ASP A 21 -1.79 10.51 -12.33
CA ASP A 21 -0.72 10.95 -13.22
C ASP A 21 -0.45 9.90 -14.30
N SER A 22 -0.10 10.35 -15.49
CA SER A 22 0.14 9.47 -16.65
C SER A 22 1.51 8.80 -16.66
N ARG A 23 2.38 9.05 -15.66
CA ARG A 23 3.75 8.48 -15.59
C ARG A 23 3.79 6.95 -15.60
N THR A 24 2.69 6.32 -15.17
CA THR A 24 2.57 4.86 -15.12
C THR A 24 2.17 4.22 -16.45
N ASN A 25 1.89 5.01 -17.50
CA ASN A 25 1.55 4.47 -18.81
C ASN A 25 2.71 3.64 -19.36
N GLY A 26 2.44 2.37 -19.71
CA GLY A 26 3.42 1.41 -20.22
C GLY A 26 4.32 0.79 -19.15
N MET A 27 4.18 1.15 -17.87
CA MET A 27 4.99 0.58 -16.80
C MET A 27 4.61 -0.85 -16.45
N ASP A 28 3.39 -1.25 -16.73
CA ASP A 28 2.96 -2.64 -16.63
C ASP A 28 3.72 -3.55 -17.61
N GLU A 29 3.99 -3.11 -18.83
CA GLU A 29 4.80 -3.85 -19.79
C GLU A 29 6.22 -4.07 -19.26
N LYS A 30 6.81 -3.06 -18.60
CA LYS A 30 8.12 -3.15 -17.95
C LYS A 30 8.14 -4.16 -16.79
N VAL A 31 7.10 -4.18 -15.98
CA VAL A 31 6.95 -5.17 -14.91
C VAL A 31 6.80 -6.56 -15.52
N TYR A 32 6.03 -6.70 -16.62
CA TYR A 32 5.80 -8.01 -17.26
C TYR A 32 7.02 -8.57 -18.01
N GLU A 33 8.05 -7.77 -18.27
CA GLU A 33 9.36 -8.28 -18.67
C GLU A 33 10.01 -9.17 -17.60
N LYS A 34 9.62 -9.01 -16.32
CA LYS A 34 10.18 -9.73 -15.16
C LYS A 34 9.27 -10.82 -14.64
N ILE A 35 7.96 -10.58 -14.61
CA ILE A 35 6.96 -11.50 -14.07
C ILE A 35 5.66 -11.37 -14.86
N SER A 36 5.05 -12.49 -15.27
CA SER A 36 3.77 -12.44 -15.99
C SER A 36 2.64 -11.92 -15.11
N LEU A 37 1.59 -11.34 -15.73
CA LEU A 37 0.41 -10.86 -15.02
C LEU A 37 -0.20 -11.97 -14.13
N SER A 38 -0.30 -13.20 -14.65
CA SER A 38 -0.86 -14.33 -13.88
C SER A 38 -0.02 -14.67 -12.65
N ALA A 39 1.31 -14.76 -12.82
CA ALA A 39 2.21 -15.05 -11.70
C ALA A 39 2.24 -13.92 -10.68
N LEU A 40 2.12 -12.67 -11.11
CA LEU A 40 2.00 -11.52 -10.22
C LEU A 40 0.69 -11.57 -9.41
N TYR A 41 -0.43 -11.91 -10.07
CA TYR A 41 -1.70 -12.07 -9.39
C TYR A 41 -1.69 -13.25 -8.40
N GLU A 42 -1.13 -14.39 -8.77
CA GLU A 42 -0.99 -15.54 -7.88
C GLU A 42 -0.19 -15.22 -6.60
N ARG A 43 0.76 -14.29 -6.69
CA ARG A 43 1.57 -13.84 -5.55
C ARG A 43 0.88 -12.82 -4.66
N THR A 44 0.06 -11.94 -5.24
CA THR A 44 -0.45 -10.76 -4.52
C THR A 44 -1.98 -10.74 -4.36
N GLY A 45 -2.70 -11.46 -5.23
CA GLY A 45 -4.16 -11.44 -5.28
C GLY A 45 -4.77 -10.11 -5.71
N ILE A 46 -3.96 -9.15 -6.15
CA ILE A 46 -4.42 -7.79 -6.44
C ILE A 46 -4.68 -7.61 -7.93
N GLN A 47 -5.88 -7.10 -8.23
CA GLN A 47 -6.27 -6.72 -9.58
C GLN A 47 -5.30 -5.68 -10.15
N LYS A 48 -4.92 -5.86 -11.44
CA LYS A 48 -4.15 -4.85 -12.14
C LYS A 48 -4.93 -3.55 -12.28
N GLN A 49 -4.38 -2.49 -11.73
CA GLN A 49 -4.73 -1.11 -12.01
C GLN A 49 -3.45 -0.36 -12.37
N ILE A 50 -3.48 0.44 -13.43
CA ILE A 50 -2.28 1.13 -13.91
C ILE A 50 -1.60 2.00 -12.85
N PHE A 51 -2.34 2.38 -11.84
CA PHE A 51 -1.88 3.21 -10.73
C PHE A 51 -1.40 2.42 -9.49
N ASN A 52 -1.39 1.08 -9.48
CA ASN A 52 -0.83 0.36 -8.34
C ASN A 52 0.60 0.81 -8.07
N THR A 53 1.00 0.81 -6.81
CA THR A 53 2.32 1.31 -6.37
C THR A 53 3.48 0.62 -7.09
N ILE A 54 3.34 -0.66 -7.45
CA ILE A 54 4.32 -1.41 -8.24
C ILE A 54 4.67 -0.69 -9.56
N TYR A 55 3.67 -0.17 -10.27
CA TYR A 55 3.90 0.55 -11.55
C TYR A 55 4.39 1.97 -11.32
N GLN A 56 3.96 2.61 -10.24
CA GLN A 56 4.47 3.93 -9.87
C GLN A 56 5.97 3.87 -9.52
N LEU A 57 6.40 2.85 -8.78
CA LEU A 57 7.82 2.62 -8.49
C LEU A 57 8.62 2.28 -9.75
N MET A 58 8.02 1.55 -10.70
CA MET A 58 8.65 1.28 -11.99
C MET A 58 8.86 2.58 -12.76
N ALA A 59 7.90 3.49 -12.77
CA ALA A 59 8.05 4.81 -13.40
C ALA A 59 9.18 5.62 -12.76
N VAL A 60 9.30 5.62 -11.43
CA VAL A 60 10.44 6.26 -10.74
C VAL A 60 11.76 5.59 -11.13
N LYS A 61 11.80 4.26 -11.19
CA LYS A 61 13.00 3.51 -11.58
C LYS A 61 13.49 3.87 -12.99
N GLU A 62 12.56 4.07 -13.93
CA GLU A 62 12.89 4.41 -15.32
C GLU A 62 13.30 5.88 -15.51
N THR A 63 12.77 6.79 -14.69
CA THR A 63 12.97 8.23 -14.87
C THR A 63 13.94 8.85 -13.87
N HIS A 64 13.94 8.36 -12.63
CA HIS A 64 14.72 8.87 -11.49
C HIS A 64 15.24 7.72 -10.62
N PRO A 65 16.08 6.81 -11.16
CA PRO A 65 16.58 5.65 -10.41
C PRO A 65 17.33 6.06 -9.13
N GLU A 66 17.94 7.25 -9.13
CA GLU A 66 18.65 7.81 -7.97
C GLU A 66 17.75 7.97 -6.74
N TYR A 67 16.43 8.17 -6.91
CA TYR A 67 15.51 8.26 -5.79
C TYR A 67 15.35 6.91 -5.10
N LEU A 68 15.25 5.81 -5.88
CA LEU A 68 15.16 4.46 -5.30
C LEU A 68 16.48 4.04 -4.62
N GLU A 69 17.62 4.46 -5.15
CA GLU A 69 18.94 4.19 -4.55
C GLU A 69 19.12 4.90 -3.21
N GLN A 70 18.62 6.14 -3.10
CA GLN A 70 18.75 6.97 -1.91
C GLN A 70 17.66 6.70 -0.88
N ALA A 71 16.51 6.12 -1.29
CA ALA A 71 15.38 5.91 -0.40
C ALA A 71 15.72 4.98 0.77
N LYS A 72 15.39 5.41 1.97
CA LYS A 72 15.47 4.66 3.23
C LYS A 72 14.09 4.34 3.80
N ALA A 73 13.06 4.99 3.31
CA ALA A 73 11.68 4.63 3.60
C ALA A 73 10.77 4.91 2.41
N ILE A 74 9.81 4.01 2.20
CA ILE A 74 8.59 4.25 1.44
C ILE A 74 7.45 4.28 2.46
N LEU A 75 6.67 5.35 2.47
CA LEU A 75 5.49 5.46 3.31
C LEU A 75 4.29 5.80 2.44
N MET A 76 3.21 5.03 2.56
CA MET A 76 1.94 5.41 1.96
C MET A 76 1.49 6.74 2.56
N ILE A 77 0.69 7.52 1.84
CA ILE A 77 0.34 8.88 2.30
C ILE A 77 -0.25 8.90 3.72
N PRO A 78 -1.18 8.01 4.12
CA PRO A 78 -1.63 7.98 5.52
C PRO A 78 -0.51 7.65 6.52
N ASP A 79 0.40 6.73 6.14
CA ASP A 79 1.55 6.36 6.98
C ASP A 79 2.52 7.51 7.15
N TYR A 80 2.71 8.32 6.11
CA TYR A 80 3.51 9.53 6.18
C TYR A 80 2.91 10.54 7.16
N PHE A 81 1.60 10.71 7.19
CA PHE A 81 0.96 11.56 8.22
C PHE A 81 1.16 11.00 9.63
N HIS A 82 1.05 9.68 9.82
CA HIS A 82 1.38 9.06 11.12
C HIS A 82 2.83 9.30 11.52
N PHE A 83 3.76 9.21 10.57
CA PHE A 83 5.17 9.54 10.79
C PHE A 83 5.36 11.01 11.19
N LEU A 84 4.73 11.96 10.51
CA LEU A 84 4.81 13.38 10.87
C LEU A 84 4.31 13.67 12.28
N LEU A 85 3.30 12.94 12.75
CA LEU A 85 2.76 13.10 14.09
C LEU A 85 3.63 12.47 15.18
N THR A 86 4.32 11.35 14.87
CA THR A 86 4.96 10.51 15.90
C THR A 86 6.48 10.37 15.74
N GLY A 87 7.03 10.69 14.57
CA GLY A 87 8.42 10.37 14.23
C GLY A 87 8.68 8.88 13.96
N VAL A 88 7.64 8.02 13.96
CA VAL A 88 7.76 6.57 13.80
C VAL A 88 7.27 6.16 12.42
N LYS A 89 8.11 5.45 11.65
CA LYS A 89 7.80 4.95 10.33
C LYS A 89 7.18 3.56 10.43
N LYS A 90 6.01 3.38 9.83
CA LYS A 90 5.31 2.10 9.66
C LYS A 90 4.55 2.13 8.35
N ASN A 91 4.28 0.94 7.78
CA ASN A 91 3.30 0.80 6.69
C ASN A 91 2.09 0.02 7.20
N GLU A 92 0.91 0.56 6.99
CA GLU A 92 -0.32 -0.09 7.39
C GLU A 92 -0.77 -1.12 6.33
N TYR A 93 -1.18 -2.30 6.79
CA TYR A 93 -1.42 -3.49 5.98
C TYR A 93 -2.46 -3.26 4.87
N THR A 94 -3.64 -2.73 5.20
CA THR A 94 -4.74 -2.63 4.22
C THR A 94 -4.38 -1.73 3.04
N ASN A 95 -3.67 -0.63 3.30
CA ASN A 95 -3.22 0.25 2.24
C ASN A 95 -2.02 -0.34 1.47
N ALA A 96 -1.09 -0.99 2.17
CA ALA A 96 0.06 -1.65 1.54
C ALA A 96 -0.38 -2.70 0.51
N THR A 97 -1.44 -3.48 0.79
CA THR A 97 -1.97 -4.50 -0.14
C THR A 97 -2.38 -3.92 -1.48
N THR A 98 -2.95 -2.71 -1.52
CA THR A 98 -3.38 -2.05 -2.76
C THR A 98 -2.23 -1.79 -3.73
N GLY A 99 -0.99 -1.81 -3.23
CA GLY A 99 0.22 -1.54 -4.00
C GLY A 99 0.68 -2.67 -4.93
N GLN A 100 0.10 -3.87 -4.80
CA GLN A 100 0.48 -5.09 -5.53
C GLN A 100 1.93 -5.55 -5.25
N LEU A 101 2.38 -5.36 -3.98
CA LEU A 101 3.72 -5.72 -3.51
C LEU A 101 3.69 -6.52 -2.20
N VAL A 102 2.51 -6.82 -1.67
CA VAL A 102 2.32 -7.60 -0.43
C VAL A 102 1.94 -9.04 -0.79
N ASN A 103 2.50 -10.00 -0.05
CA ASN A 103 2.12 -11.40 -0.13
C ASN A 103 1.02 -11.68 0.92
N PRO A 104 -0.20 -12.06 0.50
CA PRO A 104 -1.32 -12.26 1.42
C PRO A 104 -1.18 -13.51 2.30
N THR A 105 -0.25 -14.42 1.99
CA THR A 105 0.03 -15.60 2.82
C THR A 105 0.87 -15.24 4.04
N THR A 106 1.82 -14.33 3.87
CA THR A 106 2.71 -13.88 4.95
C THR A 106 2.22 -12.60 5.63
N ASN A 107 1.27 -11.88 5.02
CA ASN A 107 0.80 -10.57 5.41
C ASN A 107 1.95 -9.53 5.52
N ASP A 108 2.94 -9.68 4.67
CA ASP A 108 4.10 -8.80 4.62
C ASP A 108 4.52 -8.55 3.17
N TRP A 109 5.47 -7.65 2.97
CA TRP A 109 6.04 -7.37 1.66
C TRP A 109 6.55 -8.64 0.98
N ASP A 110 6.29 -8.78 -0.31
CA ASP A 110 6.87 -9.83 -1.13
C ASP A 110 8.30 -9.44 -1.53
N TYR A 111 9.27 -9.69 -0.64
CA TYR A 111 10.66 -9.30 -0.84
C TYR A 111 11.32 -10.00 -2.04
N GLU A 112 10.85 -11.17 -2.46
CA GLU A 112 11.33 -11.83 -3.68
C GLU A 112 10.87 -11.06 -4.92
N LEU A 113 9.60 -10.63 -4.95
CA LEU A 113 9.05 -9.80 -6.02
C LEU A 113 9.75 -8.44 -6.08
N ILE A 114 9.92 -7.79 -4.92
CA ILE A 114 10.61 -6.50 -4.79
C ILE A 114 12.03 -6.60 -5.36
N ASP A 115 12.75 -7.67 -5.04
CA ASP A 115 14.10 -7.95 -5.52
C ASP A 115 14.14 -8.21 -7.04
N MET A 116 13.20 -9.03 -7.52
CA MET A 116 13.05 -9.36 -8.94
C MET A 116 12.83 -8.09 -9.79
N LEU A 117 12.08 -7.14 -9.27
CA LEU A 117 11.83 -5.84 -9.91
C LEU A 117 13.01 -4.87 -9.74
N GLY A 118 13.97 -5.20 -8.88
CA GLY A 118 15.14 -4.39 -8.58
C GLY A 118 14.81 -3.12 -7.80
N TYR A 119 13.83 -3.20 -6.90
CA TYR A 119 13.54 -2.14 -5.94
C TYR A 119 14.41 -2.32 -4.69
N ASN A 120 14.77 -1.19 -4.07
CA ASN A 120 15.57 -1.22 -2.85
C ASN A 120 14.74 -1.77 -1.68
N LYS A 121 15.07 -2.98 -1.21
CA LYS A 121 14.37 -3.63 -0.09
C LYS A 121 14.42 -2.84 1.21
N GLU A 122 15.51 -2.09 1.44
CA GLU A 122 15.72 -1.36 2.68
C GLU A 122 14.72 -0.24 2.90
N MET A 123 14.06 0.23 1.83
CA MET A 123 13.07 1.29 1.96
C MET A 123 11.71 0.80 2.48
N PHE A 124 11.43 -0.50 2.39
CA PHE A 124 10.14 -1.06 2.81
C PHE A 124 10.09 -1.26 4.32
N GLN A 125 9.30 -0.45 5.00
CA GLN A 125 9.10 -0.56 6.45
C GLN A 125 8.27 -1.80 6.79
N PRO A 126 8.44 -2.41 7.99
CA PRO A 126 7.62 -3.54 8.40
C PRO A 126 6.13 -3.22 8.32
N VAL A 127 5.37 -4.14 7.72
CA VAL A 127 3.91 -4.02 7.65
C VAL A 127 3.31 -4.17 9.04
N SER A 128 2.35 -3.33 9.36
CA SER A 128 1.65 -3.32 10.65
C SER A 128 0.14 -3.42 10.45
N MET A 129 -0.50 -4.25 11.26
CA MET A 129 -1.95 -4.45 11.18
C MET A 129 -2.72 -3.24 11.75
N PRO A 130 -3.97 -2.98 11.28
CA PRO A 130 -4.87 -2.03 11.92
C PRO A 130 -4.98 -2.26 13.43
N GLY A 131 -5.17 -1.20 14.20
CA GLY A 131 -5.18 -1.26 15.67
C GLY A 131 -3.81 -1.16 16.32
N THR A 132 -2.71 -1.20 15.55
CA THR A 132 -1.35 -1.03 16.09
C THR A 132 -1.13 0.40 16.60
N VAL A 133 -0.62 0.53 17.82
CA VAL A 133 -0.17 1.82 18.35
C VAL A 133 1.15 2.18 17.66
N VAL A 134 1.19 3.32 16.98
CA VAL A 134 2.39 3.86 16.33
C VAL A 134 3.32 4.50 17.34
N GLY A 135 2.78 5.37 18.18
CA GLY A 135 3.51 6.14 19.17
C GLY A 135 2.64 7.24 19.77
N GLU A 136 3.26 8.14 20.51
CA GLU A 136 2.65 9.38 20.97
C GLU A 136 3.07 10.54 20.05
N PHE A 137 2.40 11.66 20.13
CA PHE A 137 2.81 12.87 19.43
C PHE A 137 4.24 13.28 19.77
N THR A 138 4.99 13.73 18.77
CA THR A 138 6.27 14.39 19.01
C THR A 138 6.08 15.62 19.90
N GLN A 139 7.16 16.06 20.56
CA GLN A 139 7.11 17.24 21.46
C GLN A 139 6.63 18.50 20.71
N ASP A 140 7.04 18.66 19.45
CA ASP A 140 6.64 19.82 18.63
C ASP A 140 5.15 19.82 18.34
N ILE A 141 4.58 18.67 17.98
CA ILE A 141 3.13 18.53 17.79
C ILE A 141 2.38 18.78 19.10
N GLN A 142 2.85 18.22 20.23
CA GLN A 142 2.23 18.47 21.53
C GLN A 142 2.20 19.95 21.89
N ASN A 143 3.29 20.68 21.61
CA ASN A 143 3.39 22.11 21.86
C ASN A 143 2.41 22.91 20.98
N GLU A 144 2.24 22.51 19.73
CA GLU A 144 1.37 23.18 18.78
C GLU A 144 -0.13 22.97 19.13
N VAL A 145 -0.53 21.71 19.43
CA VAL A 145 -1.95 21.39 19.68
C VAL A 145 -2.35 21.53 21.14
N GLY A 146 -1.40 21.58 22.07
CA GLY A 146 -1.64 21.79 23.49
C GLY A 146 -2.02 20.54 24.29
N PHE A 147 -1.91 19.34 23.70
CA PHE A 147 -2.14 18.06 24.38
C PHE A 147 -1.29 16.94 23.78
N ASN A 148 -1.26 15.78 24.45
CA ASN A 148 -0.66 14.54 23.95
C ASN A 148 -1.72 13.46 23.80
N CYS A 149 -1.55 12.59 22.78
CA CYS A 149 -2.35 11.38 22.64
C CYS A 149 -1.53 10.29 21.92
N LYS A 150 -2.05 9.06 22.00
CA LYS A 150 -1.53 7.95 21.19
C LYS A 150 -2.10 7.99 19.78
N VAL A 151 -1.23 7.77 18.81
CA VAL A 151 -1.60 7.56 17.41
C VAL A 151 -1.73 6.06 17.16
N VAL A 152 -2.87 5.66 16.61
CA VAL A 152 -3.21 4.25 16.33
C VAL A 152 -3.48 4.14 14.84
N LEU A 153 -2.95 3.10 14.19
CA LEU A 153 -3.25 2.81 12.78
C LEU A 153 -4.72 2.38 12.64
N PRO A 154 -5.56 3.09 11.88
CA PRO A 154 -6.81 2.53 11.38
C PRO A 154 -6.53 1.63 10.19
N ALA A 155 -7.54 0.95 9.62
CA ALA A 155 -7.47 0.47 8.25
C ALA A 155 -7.43 1.72 7.33
N THR A 156 -6.27 2.04 6.77
CA THR A 156 -6.07 3.30 6.03
C THR A 156 -6.53 3.23 4.58
N HIS A 157 -6.84 2.03 4.08
CA HIS A 157 -7.61 1.87 2.85
C HIS A 157 -9.09 2.15 3.15
N ASP A 158 -9.65 3.18 2.53
CA ASP A 158 -11.02 3.68 2.80
C ASP A 158 -12.11 2.62 2.58
N THR A 159 -11.98 1.81 1.53
CA THR A 159 -12.90 0.69 1.27
C THR A 159 -12.78 -0.40 2.35
N GLY A 160 -11.57 -0.76 2.78
CA GLY A 160 -11.35 -1.70 3.88
C GLY A 160 -12.01 -1.22 5.17
N SER A 161 -11.82 0.05 5.52
CA SER A 161 -12.51 0.68 6.66
C SER A 161 -14.04 0.68 6.53
N ALA A 162 -14.56 0.93 5.33
CA ALA A 162 -16.00 0.92 5.08
C ALA A 162 -16.60 -0.49 5.24
N VAL A 163 -15.89 -1.52 4.76
CA VAL A 163 -16.30 -2.92 4.93
C VAL A 163 -16.29 -3.33 6.39
N LEU A 164 -15.22 -3.00 7.12
CA LEU A 164 -15.10 -3.29 8.55
C LEU A 164 -16.23 -2.64 9.37
N ALA A 165 -16.74 -1.50 8.93
CA ALA A 165 -17.83 -0.79 9.61
C ALA A 165 -19.24 -1.37 9.31
N VAL A 166 -19.38 -2.35 8.42
CA VAL A 166 -20.68 -2.95 8.10
C VAL A 166 -21.18 -3.75 9.31
N PRO A 167 -22.36 -3.43 9.86
CA PRO A 167 -22.86 -4.08 11.09
C PRO A 167 -23.51 -5.43 10.77
N THR A 168 -22.74 -6.39 10.30
CA THR A 168 -23.20 -7.75 10.00
C THR A 168 -22.31 -8.78 10.67
N ASN A 169 -22.91 -9.93 11.05
CA ASN A 169 -22.22 -11.13 11.49
C ASN A 169 -22.51 -12.31 10.55
N ASP A 170 -22.99 -12.03 9.33
CA ASP A 170 -23.27 -13.05 8.33
C ASP A 170 -22.05 -13.25 7.44
N ASP A 171 -21.40 -14.40 7.55
CA ASP A 171 -20.24 -14.79 6.75
C ASP A 171 -20.53 -14.83 5.23
N ASN A 172 -21.81 -14.79 4.82
CA ASN A 172 -22.24 -14.75 3.42
C ASN A 172 -22.70 -13.35 2.99
N ALA A 173 -22.51 -12.33 3.80
CA ALA A 173 -22.89 -10.97 3.45
C ALA A 173 -22.14 -10.51 2.21
N ILE A 174 -22.85 -9.89 1.28
CA ILE A 174 -22.28 -9.17 0.13
C ILE A 174 -22.39 -7.69 0.45
N TYR A 175 -21.31 -6.95 0.26
CA TYR A 175 -21.31 -5.50 0.43
C TYR A 175 -21.13 -4.79 -0.91
N ILE A 176 -21.60 -3.57 -0.97
CA ILE A 176 -21.33 -2.62 -2.05
C ILE A 176 -20.86 -1.32 -1.41
N SER A 177 -19.57 -0.98 -1.61
CA SER A 177 -19.04 0.32 -1.28
C SER A 177 -19.17 1.23 -2.51
N SER A 178 -20.03 2.24 -2.42
CA SER A 178 -20.32 3.13 -3.55
C SER A 178 -19.92 4.57 -3.21
N GLY A 179 -18.75 4.96 -3.68
CA GLY A 179 -18.19 6.30 -3.54
C GLY A 179 -17.69 6.79 -4.92
N THR A 180 -16.45 7.24 -5.00
CA THR A 180 -15.75 7.54 -6.26
C THR A 180 -15.66 6.30 -7.15
N TRP A 181 -15.51 5.14 -6.54
CA TRP A 181 -15.61 3.81 -7.13
C TRP A 181 -16.88 3.12 -6.61
N SER A 182 -17.39 2.15 -7.36
CA SER A 182 -18.41 1.22 -6.89
C SER A 182 -17.78 -0.17 -6.84
N LEU A 183 -17.50 -0.63 -5.63
CA LEU A 183 -16.84 -1.90 -5.37
C LEU A 183 -17.83 -2.86 -4.71
N MET A 184 -17.92 -4.07 -5.24
CA MET A 184 -18.74 -5.14 -4.69
C MET A 184 -17.83 -6.28 -4.24
N GLY A 185 -18.09 -6.82 -3.06
CA GLY A 185 -17.27 -7.89 -2.53
C GLY A 185 -17.91 -8.65 -1.39
N ILE A 186 -17.13 -9.59 -0.89
CA ILE A 186 -17.41 -10.42 0.29
C ILE A 186 -16.17 -10.42 1.16
N GLU A 187 -16.36 -10.61 2.46
CA GLU A 187 -15.26 -10.86 3.38
C GLU A 187 -14.84 -12.33 3.32
N ARG A 188 -13.52 -12.59 3.34
CA ARG A 188 -12.94 -13.93 3.33
C ARG A 188 -11.81 -14.04 4.34
N LYS A 189 -11.63 -15.25 4.90
CA LYS A 189 -10.52 -15.55 5.81
C LYS A 189 -9.17 -15.65 5.10
N GLU A 190 -9.19 -16.02 3.80
CA GLU A 190 -8.01 -16.24 2.99
C GLU A 190 -8.22 -15.60 1.62
N ALA A 191 -7.17 -15.02 1.07
CA ALA A 191 -7.18 -14.46 -0.29
C ALA A 191 -7.33 -15.56 -1.34
N ASP A 192 -8.14 -15.30 -2.37
CA ASP A 192 -8.28 -16.17 -3.52
C ASP A 192 -7.43 -15.66 -4.70
N CYS A 193 -6.16 -16.04 -4.70
CA CYS A 193 -5.19 -15.66 -5.72
C CYS A 193 -5.23 -16.55 -6.98
N SER A 194 -6.32 -17.30 -7.21
CA SER A 194 -6.46 -18.19 -8.35
C SER A 194 -6.60 -17.43 -9.68
N LEU A 195 -6.23 -18.08 -10.77
CA LEU A 195 -6.47 -17.55 -12.13
C LEU A 195 -7.95 -17.27 -12.41
N ARG A 196 -8.85 -18.04 -11.80
CA ARG A 196 -10.29 -17.81 -11.92
C ARG A 196 -10.71 -16.50 -11.29
N SER A 197 -10.17 -16.20 -10.10
CA SER A 197 -10.38 -14.93 -9.40
C SER A 197 -9.84 -13.76 -10.22
N MET A 198 -8.63 -13.90 -10.76
CA MET A 198 -8.03 -12.93 -11.67
C MET A 198 -8.91 -12.65 -12.91
N GLN A 199 -9.38 -13.73 -13.59
CA GLN A 199 -10.22 -13.60 -14.78
C GLN A 199 -11.59 -12.98 -14.49
N ALA A 200 -12.12 -13.19 -13.29
CA ALA A 200 -13.33 -12.55 -12.80
C ALA A 200 -13.10 -11.11 -12.30
N ASN A 201 -11.85 -10.62 -12.37
CA ASN A 201 -11.47 -9.26 -12.04
C ASN A 201 -11.64 -8.92 -10.54
N PHE A 202 -11.46 -9.92 -9.66
CA PHE A 202 -11.43 -9.70 -8.22
C PHE A 202 -10.08 -9.16 -7.76
N THR A 203 -10.12 -8.39 -6.67
CA THR A 203 -8.95 -7.95 -5.91
C THR A 203 -9.09 -8.43 -4.47
N ASN A 204 -7.99 -8.89 -3.87
CA ASN A 204 -7.95 -9.40 -2.49
C ASN A 204 -7.18 -8.40 -1.63
N GLU A 205 -7.85 -7.37 -1.20
CA GLU A 205 -7.29 -6.34 -0.34
C GLU A 205 -7.49 -6.71 1.13
N GLY A 206 -6.51 -6.35 1.98
CA GLY A 206 -6.51 -6.66 3.39
C GLY A 206 -7.39 -5.74 4.25
#